data_456c2478c51a7bbe38c768204bb797d8
#
_entry.id   456c2478c51a7bbe38c768204bb797d8
#
_cell.length_a   1.000
_cell.length_b   1.000
_cell.length_c   1.000
_cell.angle_alpha   90.00
_cell.angle_beta   90.00
_cell.angle_gamma   90.00
#
_symmetry.space_group_name_H-M   'P 1'
#
loop_
_entity.id
_entity.type
_entity.pdbx_description
1 polymer ?
#
loop_
_entity_poly.entity_id
_entity_poly.type
_entity_poly.pdbx_seq_one_letter_code
_entity_poly.pdbx_strand_id
1 'polypeptide(L)'
;LECIQSKKYDLILNIMKILHTSDWHLGKRLDTYSRHQEQVEVLDEIIRIADAENVDIVLVAGDLFDTFNPPVESIDLFYKSLKCLANNGERAVVCIAGNHDSPDRIEAPDPLARECGIIFVGYPNSEVPLFKLDSGLEVIRSEAGFVELKLPHCNEPLRILTTPYANEIRLKSYLGVDDPETELRKVLKDRWQQLAEKYCDISGANLLLSHLFFTKEGATLPEEPDDEKPILHVGGAQAIYTSDIPSQIQYVALGHLHRKQIIDQEPCPVVYSGSPLSYSFSEANQTKYVVLLEFQPDKRASLKPIELHKGLPLKRVRSQGVSEALEWLKQNPDCLVELTIVTDAYLNASDRKLLNQTHQGIIQIIPEMLQGTDSDGNPQTTNINLSKGIEELFAEYFQHTKGLPPDPSLMELFKEVIANKKDF
;
A
#
# COMPACT_ATOMS: atom_id res chain seq x y z
N LEU A 1 10.23 19.84 64.63
CA LEU A 1 9.17 19.35 63.68
C LEU A 1 9.55 19.79 62.29
N GLU A 2 10.46 19.01 61.66
CA GLU A 2 10.87 19.17 60.26
C GLU A 2 9.82 18.54 59.37
N CYS A 3 9.25 19.36 58.51
CA CYS A 3 8.29 18.98 57.50
C CYS A 3 9.05 18.33 56.33
N ILE A 4 9.06 17.01 56.30
CA ILE A 4 9.57 16.24 55.15
C ILE A 4 8.55 16.41 54.03
N GLN A 5 8.79 17.39 53.15
CA GLN A 5 8.10 17.39 51.83
C GLN A 5 8.63 16.24 51.01
N SER A 6 7.83 15.16 50.90
CA SER A 6 8.03 14.12 49.91
C SER A 6 7.81 14.74 48.55
N LYS A 7 8.86 15.01 47.79
CA LYS A 7 8.78 15.23 46.36
C LYS A 7 8.25 13.92 45.73
N LYS A 8 6.96 13.88 45.43
CA LYS A 8 6.44 12.96 44.43
C LYS A 8 7.14 13.30 43.12
N TYR A 9 8.14 12.54 42.78
CA TYR A 9 8.56 12.43 41.38
C TYR A 9 7.42 11.69 40.70
N ASP A 10 6.49 12.41 40.08
CA ASP A 10 5.68 11.85 39.03
C ASP A 10 6.66 11.37 37.97
N LEU A 11 6.92 10.07 37.93
CA LEU A 11 7.47 9.41 36.78
C LEU A 11 6.45 9.66 35.66
N ILE A 12 6.68 10.72 34.89
CA ILE A 12 6.05 10.86 33.59
C ILE A 12 6.64 9.69 32.78
N LEU A 13 5.89 8.58 32.75
CA LEU A 13 6.18 7.50 31.83
C LEU A 13 6.11 8.12 30.42
N ASN A 14 7.27 8.36 29.83
CA ASN A 14 7.34 8.83 28.45
C ASN A 14 6.81 7.70 27.57
N ILE A 15 5.57 7.84 27.10
CA ILE A 15 4.94 6.91 26.18
C ILE A 15 5.56 7.14 24.81
N MET A 16 6.25 6.14 24.28
CA MET A 16 6.76 6.20 22.90
C MET A 16 5.60 6.13 21.91
N LYS A 17 5.51 7.10 21.01
CA LYS A 17 4.47 7.19 19.99
C LYS A 17 5.02 6.93 18.60
N ILE A 18 4.45 5.98 17.93
CA ILE A 18 4.86 5.53 16.61
C ILE A 18 3.70 5.72 15.63
N LEU A 19 3.94 6.34 14.48
CA LEU A 19 2.97 6.45 13.40
C LEU A 19 3.32 5.44 12.32
N HIS A 20 2.39 4.55 11.98
CA HIS A 20 2.53 3.56 10.92
C HIS A 20 1.66 3.93 9.72
N THR A 21 2.27 4.02 8.55
CA THR A 21 1.67 4.25 7.24
C THR A 21 2.37 3.37 6.20
N SER A 22 1.74 3.14 5.04
CA SER A 22 2.30 2.32 3.95
C SER A 22 1.64 2.66 2.61
N ASP A 23 2.12 2.06 1.55
CA ASP A 23 1.46 2.00 0.23
C ASP A 23 1.09 3.39 -0.29
N TRP A 24 2.07 4.31 -0.30
CA TRP A 24 1.88 5.69 -0.76
C TRP A 24 1.68 5.77 -2.26
N HIS A 25 2.29 4.84 -3.03
CA HIS A 25 2.20 4.75 -4.48
C HIS A 25 2.31 6.10 -5.18
N LEU A 26 3.34 6.89 -4.82
CA LEU A 26 3.52 8.22 -5.39
C LEU A 26 3.72 8.14 -6.90
N GLY A 27 2.92 8.91 -7.64
CA GLY A 27 2.84 8.86 -9.09
C GLY A 27 1.73 7.97 -9.64
N LYS A 28 0.97 7.27 -8.79
CA LYS A 28 -0.22 6.49 -9.20
C LYS A 28 -1.22 7.37 -9.92
N ARG A 29 -1.80 6.81 -10.96
CA ARG A 29 -2.89 7.41 -11.74
C ARG A 29 -4.11 6.50 -11.69
N LEU A 30 -5.28 7.08 -11.88
CA LEU A 30 -6.49 6.35 -12.21
C LEU A 30 -6.74 6.57 -13.70
N ASP A 31 -6.41 5.59 -14.53
CA ASP A 31 -6.36 5.72 -15.98
C ASP A 31 -5.54 6.96 -16.39
N THR A 32 -6.14 7.96 -17.00
CA THR A 32 -5.47 9.22 -17.40
C THR A 32 -5.46 10.29 -16.30
N TYR A 33 -6.22 10.11 -15.22
CA TYR A 33 -6.36 11.07 -14.14
C TYR A 33 -5.16 11.01 -13.18
N SER A 34 -4.45 12.14 -13.00
CA SER A 34 -3.35 12.24 -12.05
C SER A 34 -3.85 12.41 -10.63
N ARG A 35 -3.36 11.59 -9.69
CA ARG A 35 -3.67 11.68 -8.27
C ARG A 35 -2.66 12.56 -7.50
N HIS A 36 -1.70 13.19 -8.20
CA HIS A 36 -0.58 13.90 -7.57
C HIS A 36 -1.03 14.97 -6.56
N GLN A 37 -2.02 15.79 -6.91
CA GLN A 37 -2.51 16.83 -6.00
C GLN A 37 -3.12 16.25 -4.72
N GLU A 38 -3.86 15.14 -4.84
CA GLU A 38 -4.42 14.44 -3.69
C GLU A 38 -3.34 13.78 -2.84
N GLN A 39 -2.27 13.28 -3.48
CA GLN A 39 -1.10 12.75 -2.78
C GLN A 39 -0.39 13.83 -1.96
N VAL A 40 -0.25 15.04 -2.49
CA VAL A 40 0.27 16.20 -1.73
C VAL A 40 -0.61 16.47 -0.51
N GLU A 41 -1.92 16.56 -0.69
CA GLU A 41 -2.85 16.90 0.39
C GLU A 41 -2.92 15.85 1.50
N VAL A 42 -2.90 14.57 1.14
CA VAL A 42 -2.95 13.50 2.15
C VAL A 42 -1.62 13.36 2.91
N LEU A 43 -0.47 13.57 2.25
CA LEU A 43 0.81 13.57 2.94
C LEU A 43 0.95 14.77 3.90
N ASP A 44 0.43 15.94 3.51
CA ASP A 44 0.32 17.10 4.41
C ASP A 44 -0.60 16.82 5.61
N GLU A 45 -1.66 16.03 5.43
CA GLU A 45 -2.52 15.59 6.53
C GLU A 45 -1.76 14.64 7.46
N ILE A 46 -1.01 13.67 6.94
CA ILE A 46 -0.19 12.75 7.73
C ILE A 46 0.87 13.50 8.54
N ILE A 47 1.54 14.50 7.94
CA ILE A 47 2.51 15.35 8.64
C ILE A 47 1.84 16.08 9.81
N ARG A 48 0.67 16.69 9.58
CA ARG A 48 -0.07 17.39 10.65
C ARG A 48 -0.52 16.45 11.77
N ILE A 49 -0.92 15.22 11.44
CA ILE A 49 -1.24 14.19 12.44
C ILE A 49 0.00 13.85 13.27
N ALA A 50 1.17 13.64 12.61
CA ALA A 50 2.40 13.34 13.30
C ALA A 50 2.83 14.47 14.28
N ASP A 51 2.62 15.73 13.89
CA ASP A 51 2.90 16.89 14.73
C ASP A 51 1.89 17.02 15.88
N ALA A 52 0.61 16.92 15.61
CA ALA A 52 -0.46 17.06 16.61
C ALA A 52 -0.42 15.98 17.70
N GLU A 53 -0.07 14.75 17.33
CA GLU A 53 0.04 13.63 18.26
C GLU A 53 1.42 13.57 18.94
N ASN A 54 2.39 14.43 18.59
CA ASN A 54 3.77 14.42 19.06
C ASN A 54 4.41 13.03 18.88
N VAL A 55 4.43 12.56 17.63
CA VAL A 55 4.98 11.25 17.25
C VAL A 55 6.51 11.28 17.35
N ASP A 56 7.10 10.25 17.93
CA ASP A 56 8.55 10.11 18.10
C ASP A 56 9.21 9.47 16.87
N ILE A 57 8.47 8.63 16.15
CA ILE A 57 8.94 7.96 14.93
C ILE A 57 7.79 7.66 13.94
N VAL A 58 8.09 7.76 12.65
CA VAL A 58 7.19 7.35 11.56
C VAL A 58 7.77 6.11 10.87
N LEU A 59 6.93 5.08 10.71
CA LEU A 59 7.23 3.87 9.95
C LEU A 59 6.46 3.92 8.64
N VAL A 60 7.17 3.81 7.50
CA VAL A 60 6.58 3.72 6.16
C VAL A 60 6.87 2.34 5.61
N ALA A 61 5.83 1.48 5.62
CA ALA A 61 5.96 0.06 5.36
C ALA A 61 5.88 -0.31 3.87
N GLY A 62 6.67 0.35 3.02
CA GLY A 62 6.85 0.00 1.60
C GLY A 62 5.84 0.58 0.63
N ASP A 63 6.05 0.30 -0.65
CA ASP A 63 5.35 0.84 -1.82
C ASP A 63 5.26 2.37 -1.77
N LEU A 64 6.46 2.96 -1.70
CA LEU A 64 6.67 4.40 -1.63
C LEU A 64 6.28 5.06 -2.95
N PHE A 65 6.62 4.41 -4.05
CA PHE A 65 6.31 4.82 -5.42
C PHE A 65 5.46 3.78 -6.13
N ASP A 66 4.68 4.21 -7.14
CA ASP A 66 3.87 3.31 -7.97
C ASP A 66 4.70 2.45 -8.94
N THR A 67 5.89 2.91 -9.29
CA THR A 67 6.77 2.22 -10.27
C THR A 67 8.24 2.34 -9.92
N PHE A 68 9.06 1.41 -10.44
CA PHE A 68 10.52 1.42 -10.31
C PHE A 68 11.19 2.72 -10.78
N ASN A 69 10.58 3.43 -11.75
CA ASN A 69 11.04 4.68 -12.30
C ASN A 69 9.99 5.78 -12.10
N PRO A 70 9.86 6.32 -10.88
CA PRO A 70 8.85 7.31 -10.58
C PRO A 70 9.11 8.65 -11.31
N PRO A 71 8.04 9.42 -11.61
CA PRO A 71 8.17 10.78 -12.11
C PRO A 71 8.92 11.68 -11.15
N VAL A 72 9.63 12.69 -11.68
CA VAL A 72 10.43 13.64 -10.88
C VAL A 72 9.57 14.35 -9.82
N GLU A 73 8.33 14.72 -10.17
CA GLU A 73 7.38 15.35 -9.25
C GLU A 73 7.04 14.47 -8.04
N SER A 74 6.97 13.14 -8.24
CA SER A 74 6.75 12.17 -7.16
C SER A 74 7.96 12.02 -6.26
N ILE A 75 9.16 12.05 -6.85
CA ILE A 75 10.42 12.02 -6.10
C ILE A 75 10.57 13.30 -5.24
N ASP A 76 10.26 14.46 -5.82
CA ASP A 76 10.28 15.74 -5.10
C ASP A 76 9.30 15.75 -3.93
N LEU A 77 8.05 15.30 -4.15
CA LEU A 77 7.03 15.16 -3.12
C LEU A 77 7.50 14.22 -2.00
N PHE A 78 8.06 13.06 -2.36
CA PHE A 78 8.55 12.06 -1.40
C PHE A 78 9.57 12.67 -0.44
N TYR A 79 10.66 13.24 -0.95
CA TYR A 79 11.70 13.78 -0.09
C TYR A 79 11.28 15.00 0.70
N LYS A 80 10.41 15.87 0.15
CA LYS A 80 9.84 16.99 0.90
C LYS A 80 8.99 16.51 2.07
N SER A 81 8.13 15.51 1.84
CA SER A 81 7.28 14.95 2.89
C SER A 81 8.10 14.26 3.98
N LEU A 82 9.09 13.44 3.61
CA LEU A 82 9.98 12.80 4.59
C LEU A 82 10.76 13.82 5.42
N LYS A 83 11.26 14.89 4.79
CA LYS A 83 11.95 15.97 5.52
C LYS A 83 11.04 16.65 6.55
N CYS A 84 9.78 16.92 6.16
CA CYS A 84 8.80 17.49 7.10
C CYS A 84 8.47 16.51 8.22
N LEU A 85 8.26 15.23 7.90
CA LEU A 85 8.02 14.18 8.89
C LEU A 85 9.20 14.03 9.88
N ALA A 86 10.43 14.14 9.40
CA ALA A 86 11.62 14.00 10.23
C ALA A 86 11.83 15.19 11.20
N ASN A 87 11.15 16.31 11.00
CA ASN A 87 11.20 17.48 11.88
C ASN A 87 12.65 17.85 12.30
N ASN A 88 13.54 18.01 11.33
CA ASN A 88 14.96 18.28 11.53
C ASN A 88 15.70 17.26 12.42
N GLY A 89 15.31 16.00 12.39
CA GLY A 89 15.90 14.91 13.16
C GLY A 89 15.37 14.76 14.58
N GLU A 90 14.39 15.56 14.99
CA GLU A 90 13.68 15.38 16.27
C GLU A 90 12.74 14.16 16.23
N ARG A 91 12.35 13.72 15.05
CA ARG A 91 11.54 12.54 14.79
C ARG A 91 12.26 11.62 13.81
N ALA A 92 12.41 10.36 14.15
CA ALA A 92 12.95 9.38 13.22
C ALA A 92 11.91 9.04 12.12
N VAL A 93 12.38 8.75 10.91
CA VAL A 93 11.54 8.22 9.83
C VAL A 93 12.23 6.98 9.27
N VAL A 94 11.56 5.83 9.32
CA VAL A 94 12.08 4.57 8.75
C VAL A 94 11.20 4.15 7.59
N CYS A 95 11.79 4.07 6.40
CA CYS A 95 11.11 3.65 5.18
C CYS A 95 11.73 2.35 4.68
N ILE A 96 10.91 1.36 4.39
CA ILE A 96 11.35 0.13 3.72
C ILE A 96 10.85 0.13 2.27
N ALA A 97 11.51 -0.63 1.39
CA ALA A 97 11.03 -0.79 0.01
C ALA A 97 9.93 -1.84 -0.10
N GLY A 98 8.86 -1.52 -0.83
CA GLY A 98 7.82 -2.46 -1.24
C GLY A 98 8.14 -3.15 -2.57
N ASN A 99 7.18 -3.91 -3.13
CA ASN A 99 7.39 -4.63 -4.39
C ASN A 99 7.43 -3.69 -5.62
N HIS A 100 6.77 -2.53 -5.56
CA HIS A 100 6.79 -1.49 -6.59
C HIS A 100 8.07 -0.65 -6.58
N ASP A 101 8.84 -0.65 -5.49
CA ASP A 101 10.01 0.18 -5.32
C ASP A 101 11.28 -0.45 -5.92
N SER A 102 12.18 0.41 -6.41
CA SER A 102 13.57 0.04 -6.72
C SER A 102 14.44 0.14 -5.46
N PRO A 103 14.90 -0.98 -4.87
CA PRO A 103 15.70 -0.94 -3.64
C PRO A 103 16.94 -0.05 -3.73
N ASP A 104 17.69 -0.13 -4.83
CA ASP A 104 18.90 0.68 -5.05
C ASP A 104 18.57 2.17 -5.07
N ARG A 105 17.44 2.55 -5.66
CA ARG A 105 17.00 3.94 -5.74
C ARG A 105 16.54 4.48 -4.39
N ILE A 106 15.92 3.63 -3.57
CA ILE A 106 15.50 3.99 -2.21
C ILE A 106 16.72 4.19 -1.31
N GLU A 107 17.76 3.36 -1.41
CA GLU A 107 18.97 3.48 -0.59
C GLU A 107 19.96 4.53 -1.08
N ALA A 108 19.94 4.90 -2.36
CA ALA A 108 20.92 5.84 -2.94
C ALA A 108 21.07 7.17 -2.18
N PRO A 109 20.00 7.82 -1.66
CA PRO A 109 20.10 9.07 -0.91
C PRO A 109 20.49 8.91 0.56
N ASP A 110 20.69 7.69 1.09
CA ASP A 110 20.96 7.41 2.50
C ASP A 110 22.00 8.35 3.13
N PRO A 111 23.15 8.68 2.50
CA PRO A 111 24.15 9.56 3.15
C PRO A 111 23.62 10.95 3.51
N LEU A 112 22.68 11.49 2.75
CA LEU A 112 22.04 12.78 3.01
C LEU A 112 20.78 12.64 3.90
N ALA A 113 20.05 11.55 3.70
CA ALA A 113 18.78 11.29 4.38
C ALA A 113 18.98 11.10 5.90
N ARG A 114 20.01 10.35 6.30
CA ARG A 114 20.31 10.12 7.72
C ARG A 114 20.73 11.38 8.47
N GLU A 115 21.33 12.37 7.79
CA GLU A 115 21.59 13.69 8.37
C GLU A 115 20.30 14.45 8.76
N CYS A 116 19.16 14.01 8.19
CA CYS A 116 17.83 14.51 8.53
C CYS A 116 17.07 13.59 9.49
N GLY A 117 17.62 12.45 9.89
CA GLY A 117 16.94 11.44 10.72
C GLY A 117 16.06 10.47 9.93
N ILE A 118 16.30 10.34 8.61
CA ILE A 118 15.57 9.44 7.71
C ILE A 118 16.44 8.21 7.42
N ILE A 119 15.88 7.03 7.60
CA ILE A 119 16.53 5.72 7.43
C ILE A 119 15.83 4.98 6.32
N PHE A 120 16.60 4.51 5.34
CA PHE A 120 16.11 3.71 4.24
C PHE A 120 16.60 2.26 4.33
N VAL A 121 15.71 1.31 4.08
CA VAL A 121 16.02 -0.12 3.98
C VAL A 121 15.41 -0.67 2.70
N GLY A 122 16.23 -0.87 1.68
CA GLY A 122 15.80 -1.31 0.35
C GLY A 122 15.76 -2.83 0.22
N TYR A 123 16.76 -3.52 0.78
CA TYR A 123 16.89 -4.98 0.69
C TYR A 123 16.70 -5.67 2.05
N PRO A 124 16.24 -6.93 2.07
CA PRO A 124 16.16 -7.70 3.31
C PRO A 124 17.52 -7.87 4.01
N ASN A 125 18.61 -7.76 3.26
CA ASN A 125 19.99 -7.88 3.75
C ASN A 125 20.69 -6.53 3.98
N SER A 126 19.97 -5.40 3.85
CA SER A 126 20.55 -4.08 4.10
C SER A 126 20.92 -3.92 5.57
N GLU A 127 22.07 -3.29 5.79
CA GLU A 127 22.56 -2.89 7.12
C GLU A 127 22.59 -1.36 7.20
N VAL A 128 21.88 -0.81 8.16
CA VAL A 128 21.79 0.64 8.36
C VAL A 128 23.10 1.14 8.98
N PRO A 129 23.79 2.13 8.39
CA PRO A 129 24.99 2.70 9.01
C PRO A 129 24.71 3.34 10.37
N LEU A 130 25.65 3.19 11.31
CA LEU A 130 25.55 3.87 12.60
C LEU A 130 25.73 5.38 12.42
N PHE A 131 24.87 6.16 13.08
CA PHE A 131 24.97 7.61 13.11
C PHE A 131 24.34 8.19 14.37
N LYS A 132 24.67 9.47 14.64
CA LYS A 132 24.11 10.23 15.75
C LYS A 132 23.91 11.68 15.32
N LEU A 133 22.72 12.21 15.57
CA LEU A 133 22.37 13.61 15.32
C LEU A 133 22.45 14.45 16.58
N ASP A 134 22.57 15.76 16.41
CA ASP A 134 22.60 16.74 17.52
C ASP A 134 21.28 16.75 18.31
N SER A 135 20.15 16.35 17.67
CA SER A 135 18.84 16.16 18.32
C SER A 135 18.85 15.04 19.38
N GLY A 136 19.85 14.15 19.34
CA GLY A 136 19.93 12.95 20.17
C GLY A 136 19.39 11.68 19.52
N LEU A 137 18.83 11.78 18.29
CA LEU A 137 18.52 10.59 17.48
C LEU A 137 19.81 9.84 17.14
N GLU A 138 19.84 8.55 17.41
CA GLU A 138 21.03 7.73 17.21
C GLU A 138 20.65 6.32 16.77
N VAL A 139 21.33 5.79 15.74
CA VAL A 139 21.37 4.35 15.43
C VAL A 139 22.48 3.76 16.29
N ILE A 140 22.10 3.04 17.38
CA ILE A 140 23.05 2.50 18.37
C ILE A 140 23.61 1.16 17.94
N ARG A 141 22.79 0.34 17.28
CA ARG A 141 23.18 -0.97 16.74
C ARG A 141 22.46 -1.23 15.41
N SER A 142 23.15 -1.92 14.54
CA SER A 142 22.60 -2.38 13.27
C SER A 142 23.22 -3.71 12.88
N GLU A 143 22.42 -4.53 12.22
CA GLU A 143 22.81 -5.75 11.52
C GLU A 143 21.88 -5.89 10.33
N ALA A 144 22.25 -6.69 9.35
CA ALA A 144 21.38 -6.95 8.21
C ALA A 144 19.96 -7.37 8.65
N GLY A 145 18.95 -6.54 8.33
CA GLY A 145 17.54 -6.77 8.74
C GLY A 145 17.21 -6.36 10.18
N PHE A 146 18.07 -5.62 10.86
CA PHE A 146 17.85 -5.13 12.22
C PHE A 146 18.44 -3.73 12.43
N VAL A 147 17.72 -2.89 13.17
CA VAL A 147 18.18 -1.58 13.62
C VAL A 147 17.67 -1.29 15.02
N GLU A 148 18.55 -0.77 15.88
CA GLU A 148 18.18 -0.26 17.21
C GLU A 148 18.41 1.23 17.27
N LEU A 149 17.37 1.95 17.65
CA LEU A 149 17.32 3.41 17.70
C LEU A 149 17.22 3.90 19.13
N LYS A 150 17.96 4.97 19.42
CA LYS A 150 17.68 5.86 20.53
C LYS A 150 16.94 7.07 19.97
N LEU A 151 15.72 7.31 20.47
CA LEU A 151 14.90 8.44 20.06
C LEU A 151 15.12 9.63 21.02
N PRO A 152 15.04 10.89 20.54
CA PRO A 152 15.38 12.08 21.33
C PRO A 152 14.60 12.21 22.65
N HIS A 153 13.31 11.84 22.63
CA HIS A 153 12.39 12.04 23.74
C HIS A 153 12.01 10.76 24.47
N CYS A 154 12.63 9.63 24.12
CA CYS A 154 12.35 8.33 24.73
C CYS A 154 13.55 7.85 25.54
N ASN A 155 13.29 7.21 26.69
CA ASN A 155 14.34 6.59 27.49
C ASN A 155 14.68 5.19 27.02
N GLU A 156 13.66 4.46 26.56
CA GLU A 156 13.77 3.08 26.11
C GLU A 156 14.22 3.04 24.64
N PRO A 157 15.07 2.09 24.24
CA PRO A 157 15.44 1.89 22.86
C PRO A 157 14.28 1.33 22.05
N LEU A 158 14.24 1.69 20.79
CA LEU A 158 13.36 1.09 19.81
C LEU A 158 14.14 0.13 18.92
N ARG A 159 13.71 -1.12 18.85
CA ARG A 159 14.32 -2.18 18.06
C ARG A 159 13.36 -2.60 16.96
N ILE A 160 13.84 -2.56 15.73
CA ILE A 160 13.05 -2.84 14.55
C ILE A 160 13.73 -3.95 13.76
N LEU A 161 13.06 -5.09 13.61
CA LEU A 161 13.36 -6.06 12.58
C LEU A 161 12.81 -5.51 11.28
N THR A 162 13.66 -5.32 10.27
CA THR A 162 13.25 -4.76 8.98
C THR A 162 13.24 -5.83 7.90
N THR A 163 12.11 -6.00 7.23
CA THR A 163 11.97 -6.92 6.12
C THR A 163 11.22 -6.24 4.98
N PRO A 164 11.92 -5.49 4.11
CA PRO A 164 11.37 -5.01 2.85
C PRO A 164 10.78 -6.15 2.03
N TYR A 165 10.12 -5.84 0.92
CA TYR A 165 9.65 -6.90 0.02
C TYR A 165 10.79 -7.87 -0.33
N ALA A 166 10.53 -9.15 -0.14
CA ALA A 166 11.52 -10.21 -0.25
C ALA A 166 11.09 -11.25 -1.29
N ASN A 167 12.04 -11.59 -2.17
CA ASN A 167 12.00 -12.70 -3.10
C ASN A 167 13.43 -13.19 -3.34
N GLU A 168 13.64 -14.24 -4.12
CA GLU A 168 14.97 -14.77 -4.44
C GLU A 168 15.95 -13.69 -4.91
N ILE A 169 15.49 -12.80 -5.80
CA ILE A 169 16.32 -11.75 -6.39
C ILE A 169 16.77 -10.75 -5.32
N ARG A 170 15.84 -10.29 -4.47
CA ARG A 170 16.14 -9.31 -3.43
C ARG A 170 16.91 -9.89 -2.25
N LEU A 171 16.72 -11.18 -1.95
CA LEU A 171 17.54 -11.90 -0.97
C LEU A 171 18.93 -12.23 -1.50
N LYS A 172 19.13 -12.19 -2.84
CA LYS A 172 20.35 -12.67 -3.51
C LYS A 172 20.69 -14.11 -3.10
N SER A 173 19.67 -14.93 -2.94
CA SER A 173 19.77 -16.32 -2.48
C SER A 173 18.85 -17.21 -3.29
N TYR A 174 19.35 -18.34 -3.75
CA TYR A 174 18.56 -19.33 -4.47
C TYR A 174 17.74 -20.17 -3.45
N LEU A 175 16.44 -20.20 -3.64
CA LEU A 175 15.49 -20.86 -2.72
C LEU A 175 15.09 -22.28 -3.17
N GLY A 176 15.69 -22.80 -4.27
CA GLY A 176 15.37 -24.13 -4.78
C GLY A 176 14.29 -24.10 -5.88
N VAL A 177 14.02 -25.25 -6.49
CA VAL A 177 13.07 -25.40 -7.61
C VAL A 177 11.71 -25.96 -7.16
N ASP A 178 11.73 -26.79 -6.09
CA ASP A 178 10.55 -27.59 -5.73
C ASP A 178 9.49 -26.80 -4.95
N ASP A 179 9.91 -25.94 -4.00
CA ASP A 179 8.99 -25.11 -3.19
C ASP A 179 9.70 -23.84 -2.68
N PRO A 180 9.95 -22.85 -3.55
CA PRO A 180 10.63 -21.61 -3.15
C PRO A 180 9.84 -20.80 -2.12
N GLU A 181 8.53 -20.97 -2.02
CA GLU A 181 7.67 -20.27 -1.06
C GLU A 181 7.92 -20.74 0.37
N THR A 182 7.93 -22.05 0.58
CA THR A 182 8.23 -22.63 1.90
C THR A 182 9.66 -22.31 2.33
N GLU A 183 10.63 -22.34 1.40
CA GLU A 183 12.01 -21.98 1.72
C GLU A 183 12.17 -20.50 2.06
N LEU A 184 11.51 -19.59 1.36
CA LEU A 184 11.54 -18.15 1.70
C LEU A 184 10.97 -17.94 3.12
N ARG A 185 9.81 -18.51 3.41
CA ARG A 185 9.18 -18.39 4.72
C ARG A 185 10.11 -18.90 5.82
N LYS A 186 10.74 -20.04 5.62
CA LYS A 186 11.70 -20.62 6.55
C LYS A 186 12.92 -19.70 6.76
N VAL A 187 13.53 -19.19 5.69
CA VAL A 187 14.65 -18.25 5.77
C VAL A 187 14.30 -17.01 6.57
N LEU A 188 13.12 -16.42 6.32
CA LEU A 188 12.66 -15.24 7.04
C LEU A 188 12.37 -15.54 8.51
N LYS A 189 11.66 -16.63 8.80
CA LYS A 189 11.38 -17.10 10.17
C LYS A 189 12.65 -17.29 10.97
N ASP A 190 13.60 -18.09 10.44
CA ASP A 190 14.86 -18.40 11.12
C ASP A 190 15.66 -17.10 11.39
N ARG A 191 15.67 -16.17 10.45
CA ARG A 191 16.32 -14.89 10.60
C ARG A 191 15.67 -14.02 11.68
N TRP A 192 14.36 -13.89 11.65
CA TRP A 192 13.64 -13.12 12.67
C TRP A 192 13.86 -13.71 14.07
N GLN A 193 13.83 -15.04 14.20
CA GLN A 193 14.08 -15.72 15.47
C GLN A 193 15.48 -15.41 15.98
N GLN A 194 16.51 -15.55 15.13
CA GLN A 194 17.90 -15.27 15.49
C GLN A 194 18.11 -13.81 15.91
N LEU A 195 17.56 -12.83 15.16
CA LEU A 195 17.67 -11.42 15.49
C LEU A 195 16.91 -11.07 16.77
N ALA A 196 15.71 -11.63 16.96
CA ALA A 196 14.91 -11.39 18.16
C ALA A 196 15.57 -11.97 19.42
N GLU A 197 16.12 -13.20 19.36
CA GLU A 197 16.85 -13.82 20.45
C GLU A 197 18.13 -13.04 20.81
N LYS A 198 18.79 -12.46 19.81
CA LYS A 198 20.05 -11.72 20.01
C LYS A 198 19.85 -10.32 20.59
N TYR A 199 18.78 -9.63 20.20
CA TYR A 199 18.63 -8.20 20.44
C TYR A 199 17.36 -7.79 21.18
N CYS A 200 16.28 -8.54 21.09
CA CYS A 200 14.98 -8.13 21.61
C CYS A 200 14.77 -8.64 23.04
N ASP A 201 14.66 -7.71 23.97
CA ASP A 201 14.34 -7.99 25.37
C ASP A 201 13.26 -7.00 25.90
N ILE A 202 12.92 -7.11 27.17
CA ILE A 202 11.88 -6.30 27.82
C ILE A 202 12.31 -4.86 28.11
N SER A 203 13.57 -4.48 27.85
CA SER A 203 14.09 -3.13 28.16
C SER A 203 13.73 -2.07 27.12
N GLY A 204 13.14 -2.45 25.99
CA GLY A 204 12.77 -1.56 24.90
C GLY A 204 11.52 -2.01 24.15
N ALA A 205 11.12 -1.22 23.17
CA ALA A 205 10.07 -1.57 22.22
C ALA A 205 10.63 -2.42 21.07
N ASN A 206 10.01 -3.56 20.77
CA ASN A 206 10.46 -4.51 19.75
C ASN A 206 9.40 -4.65 18.65
N LEU A 207 9.73 -4.29 17.42
CA LEU A 207 8.82 -4.27 16.28
C LEU A 207 9.35 -5.12 15.11
N LEU A 208 8.43 -5.57 14.28
CA LEU A 208 8.72 -6.04 12.92
C LEU A 208 8.08 -5.07 11.93
N LEU A 209 8.88 -4.50 11.02
CA LEU A 209 8.44 -3.66 9.91
C LEU A 209 8.65 -4.43 8.61
N SER A 210 7.56 -4.71 7.88
CA SER A 210 7.64 -5.57 6.71
C SER A 210 6.66 -5.17 5.60
N HIS A 211 7.02 -5.52 4.36
CA HIS A 211 6.17 -5.37 3.18
C HIS A 211 5.97 -6.72 2.50
N LEU A 212 5.19 -7.59 3.15
CA LEU A 212 4.92 -8.97 2.72
C LEU A 212 3.46 -9.32 2.96
N PHE A 213 3.01 -10.39 2.31
CA PHE A 213 1.67 -10.92 2.49
C PHE A 213 1.61 -11.83 3.73
N PHE A 214 0.96 -11.34 4.78
CA PHE A 214 0.75 -12.10 6.02
C PHE A 214 -0.66 -12.65 6.12
N THR A 215 -0.78 -13.87 6.62
CA THR A 215 -2.06 -14.50 6.92
C THR A 215 -1.97 -15.35 8.19
N LYS A 216 -3.10 -15.60 8.81
CA LYS A 216 -3.20 -16.59 9.87
C LYS A 216 -3.30 -17.99 9.27
N GLU A 217 -2.52 -18.95 9.75
CA GLU A 217 -2.54 -20.32 9.26
C GLU A 217 -3.96 -20.91 9.35
N GLY A 218 -4.48 -21.42 8.23
CA GLY A 218 -5.83 -21.99 8.13
C GLY A 218 -6.98 -20.98 8.11
N ALA A 219 -6.70 -19.66 8.11
CA ALA A 219 -7.73 -18.63 7.95
C ALA A 219 -8.10 -18.40 6.47
N THR A 220 -9.23 -17.75 6.24
CA THR A 220 -9.57 -17.20 4.92
C THR A 220 -8.54 -16.15 4.55
N LEU A 221 -8.04 -16.19 3.31
CA LEU A 221 -7.08 -15.18 2.83
C LEU A 221 -7.67 -13.77 2.96
N PRO A 222 -6.84 -12.79 3.32
CA PRO A 222 -7.25 -11.38 3.31
C PRO A 222 -7.81 -10.96 1.94
N GLU A 223 -8.80 -10.06 1.94
CA GLU A 223 -9.33 -9.49 0.71
C GLU A 223 -8.32 -8.54 0.08
N GLU A 224 -8.04 -8.76 -1.19
CA GLU A 224 -7.18 -7.93 -2.02
C GLU A 224 -8.00 -7.23 -3.11
N PRO A 225 -7.61 -6.01 -3.50
CA PRO A 225 -8.17 -5.36 -4.67
C PRO A 225 -8.00 -6.22 -5.93
N ASP A 226 -9.00 -6.23 -6.82
CA ASP A 226 -8.98 -7.06 -8.05
C ASP A 226 -7.85 -6.70 -9.01
N ASP A 227 -7.36 -5.49 -8.98
CA ASP A 227 -6.25 -4.98 -9.79
C ASP A 227 -4.86 -5.31 -9.22
N GLU A 228 -4.77 -5.75 -7.95
CA GLU A 228 -3.53 -6.22 -7.32
C GLU A 228 -3.37 -7.74 -7.32
N LYS A 229 -4.47 -8.48 -7.47
CA LYS A 229 -4.44 -9.95 -7.58
C LYS A 229 -3.43 -10.52 -8.58
N PRO A 230 -3.19 -9.91 -9.77
CA PRO A 230 -2.19 -10.43 -10.70
C PRO A 230 -0.76 -10.37 -10.18
N ILE A 231 -0.44 -9.41 -9.30
CA ILE A 231 0.90 -9.24 -8.72
C ILE A 231 1.20 -10.35 -7.72
N LEU A 232 0.19 -10.81 -7.01
CA LEU A 232 0.26 -11.91 -6.05
C LEU A 232 0.42 -13.29 -6.74
N HIS A 233 -0.08 -13.45 -7.97
CA HIS A 233 -0.01 -14.70 -8.71
C HIS A 233 1.19 -14.79 -9.67
N VAL A 234 1.80 -13.66 -10.07
CA VAL A 234 3.01 -13.64 -10.92
C VAL A 234 4.28 -13.79 -10.06
N GLY A 235 4.38 -14.86 -9.32
CA GLY A 235 5.53 -15.17 -8.46
C GLY A 235 5.14 -15.95 -7.20
N GLY A 236 3.88 -16.36 -7.09
CA GLY A 236 3.31 -17.00 -5.90
C GLY A 236 3.23 -15.97 -4.76
N ALA A 237 2.04 -15.58 -4.33
CA ALA A 237 1.90 -14.81 -3.10
C ALA A 237 2.36 -15.67 -1.94
N GLN A 238 3.58 -15.41 -1.51
CA GLN A 238 4.22 -16.18 -0.47
C GLN A 238 3.62 -15.76 0.86
N ALA A 239 2.57 -16.48 1.27
CA ALA A 239 1.91 -16.22 2.53
C ALA A 239 2.88 -16.50 3.69
N ILE A 240 3.20 -15.47 4.45
CA ILE A 240 3.90 -15.59 5.71
C ILE A 240 2.85 -15.81 6.80
N TYR A 241 3.10 -16.75 7.69
CA TYR A 241 2.16 -17.04 8.77
C TYR A 241 2.47 -16.20 10.01
N THR A 242 1.41 -15.73 10.67
CA THR A 242 1.54 -14.97 11.93
C THR A 242 2.21 -15.81 13.03
N SER A 243 2.11 -17.14 12.96
CA SER A 243 2.81 -18.09 13.85
C SER A 243 4.34 -18.12 13.67
N ASP A 244 4.88 -17.51 12.61
CA ASP A 244 6.33 -17.42 12.36
C ASP A 244 6.97 -16.19 13.03
N ILE A 245 6.16 -15.32 13.63
CA ILE A 245 6.61 -14.09 14.32
C ILE A 245 7.21 -14.46 15.69
N PRO A 246 8.44 -13.99 16.01
CA PRO A 246 9.04 -14.22 17.32
C PRO A 246 8.21 -13.62 18.47
N SER A 247 8.11 -14.32 19.58
CA SER A 247 7.31 -13.92 20.75
C SER A 247 7.78 -12.62 21.42
N GLN A 248 9.02 -12.18 21.17
CA GLN A 248 9.59 -10.93 21.65
C GLN A 248 9.03 -9.70 20.94
N ILE A 249 8.40 -9.87 19.77
CA ILE A 249 7.82 -8.78 18.98
C ILE A 249 6.49 -8.34 19.60
N GLN A 250 6.34 -7.03 19.76
CA GLN A 250 5.17 -6.42 20.38
C GLN A 250 4.17 -5.84 19.36
N TYR A 251 4.62 -5.64 18.11
CA TYR A 251 3.81 -5.15 17.00
C TYR A 251 4.45 -5.46 15.65
N VAL A 252 3.62 -5.81 14.66
CA VAL A 252 4.05 -5.97 13.29
C VAL A 252 3.39 -4.90 12.42
N ALA A 253 4.21 -4.01 11.87
CA ALA A 253 3.80 -2.96 10.92
C ALA A 253 3.93 -3.48 9.49
N LEU A 254 2.81 -3.62 8.79
CA LEU A 254 2.73 -4.17 7.43
C LEU A 254 2.28 -3.14 6.41
N GLY A 255 2.90 -3.18 5.22
CA GLY A 255 2.37 -2.68 3.96
C GLY A 255 2.11 -3.81 2.97
N HIS A 256 1.64 -3.51 1.79
CA HIS A 256 1.27 -4.37 0.67
C HIS A 256 -0.24 -4.49 0.44
N LEU A 257 -1.07 -4.55 1.46
CA LEU A 257 -2.52 -4.55 1.31
C LEU A 257 -3.09 -3.14 1.56
N HIS A 258 -3.82 -2.60 0.61
CA HIS A 258 -4.33 -1.22 0.63
C HIS A 258 -5.48 -0.99 1.61
N ARG A 259 -6.08 -2.06 2.13
CA ARG A 259 -7.13 -1.96 3.15
C ARG A 259 -6.52 -2.09 4.54
N LYS A 260 -6.81 -1.11 5.43
CA LYS A 260 -6.45 -1.22 6.84
C LYS A 260 -7.14 -2.44 7.46
N GLN A 261 -6.36 -3.38 8.02
CA GLN A 261 -6.87 -4.60 8.64
C GLN A 261 -5.91 -5.15 9.69
N ILE A 262 -6.45 -5.88 10.65
CA ILE A 262 -5.69 -6.62 11.65
C ILE A 262 -5.77 -8.09 11.27
N ILE A 263 -4.63 -8.69 10.96
CA ILE A 263 -4.55 -10.10 10.53
C ILE A 263 -4.61 -11.05 11.72
N ASP A 264 -3.90 -10.70 12.80
CA ASP A 264 -3.90 -11.48 14.04
C ASP A 264 -3.65 -10.56 15.24
N GLN A 265 -3.96 -11.08 16.42
CA GLN A 265 -3.68 -10.45 17.69
C GLN A 265 -2.61 -11.22 18.50
N GLU A 266 -2.24 -12.40 18.07
CA GLU A 266 -1.24 -13.27 18.71
C GLU A 266 -0.12 -13.62 17.71
N PRO A 267 1.17 -13.59 18.18
CA PRO A 267 1.64 -13.26 19.53
C PRO A 267 1.51 -11.77 19.86
N CYS A 268 1.34 -10.91 18.84
CA CYS A 268 1.15 -9.47 18.95
C CYS A 268 0.21 -8.97 17.84
N PRO A 269 -0.26 -7.71 17.88
CA PRO A 269 -1.03 -7.15 16.78
C PRO A 269 -0.23 -7.13 15.47
N VAL A 270 -0.77 -7.77 14.42
CA VAL A 270 -0.24 -7.84 13.06
C VAL A 270 -1.14 -7.02 12.16
N VAL A 271 -0.67 -5.86 11.67
CA VAL A 271 -1.54 -4.82 11.14
C VAL A 271 -1.04 -4.27 9.81
N TYR A 272 -1.91 -4.29 8.81
CA TYR A 272 -1.78 -3.44 7.61
C TYR A 272 -2.39 -2.07 7.90
N SER A 273 -1.62 -1.00 7.69
CA SER A 273 -2.15 0.36 7.79
C SER A 273 -3.06 0.71 6.62
N GLY A 274 -2.82 0.08 5.48
CA GLY A 274 -3.43 0.38 4.20
C GLY A 274 -2.85 1.62 3.53
N SER A 275 -3.22 1.83 2.26
CA SER A 275 -2.82 3.01 1.49
C SER A 275 -3.53 4.28 1.98
N PRO A 276 -2.89 5.46 1.89
CA PRO A 276 -3.50 6.72 2.33
C PRO A 276 -4.63 7.23 1.43
N LEU A 277 -4.67 6.76 0.17
CA LEU A 277 -5.73 7.05 -0.80
C LEU A 277 -6.26 5.74 -1.39
N SER A 278 -7.49 5.76 -1.89
CA SER A 278 -8.01 4.65 -2.71
C SER A 278 -7.43 4.75 -4.10
N TYR A 279 -6.72 3.73 -4.57
CA TYR A 279 -6.03 3.72 -5.86
C TYR A 279 -6.75 2.91 -6.95
N SER A 280 -7.85 2.28 -6.59
CA SER A 280 -8.67 1.46 -7.48
C SER A 280 -10.15 1.60 -7.12
N PHE A 281 -11.04 1.42 -8.11
CA PHE A 281 -12.48 1.40 -7.84
C PHE A 281 -12.91 0.16 -7.04
N SER A 282 -12.09 -0.88 -6.93
CA SER A 282 -12.32 -1.98 -5.98
C SER A 282 -12.27 -1.51 -4.51
N GLU A 283 -11.58 -0.39 -4.26
CA GLU A 283 -11.48 0.26 -2.96
C GLU A 283 -12.56 1.36 -2.75
N ALA A 284 -13.52 1.50 -3.67
CA ALA A 284 -14.58 2.49 -3.55
C ALA A 284 -15.32 2.35 -2.21
N ASN A 285 -15.58 3.48 -1.55
CA ASN A 285 -16.22 3.59 -0.24
C ASN A 285 -15.39 3.03 0.95
N GLN A 286 -14.11 2.73 0.77
CA GLN A 286 -13.23 2.41 1.90
C GLN A 286 -12.76 3.70 2.59
N THR A 287 -12.76 3.68 3.91
CA THR A 287 -12.12 4.73 4.72
C THR A 287 -10.63 4.42 4.85
N LYS A 288 -9.79 5.44 4.72
CA LYS A 288 -8.34 5.35 4.79
C LYS A 288 -7.81 5.82 6.15
N TYR A 289 -6.69 5.25 6.59
CA TYR A 289 -6.17 5.47 7.94
C TYR A 289 -4.64 5.54 7.96
N VAL A 290 -4.12 6.18 8.99
CA VAL A 290 -2.80 5.88 9.56
C VAL A 290 -3.00 5.25 10.94
N VAL A 291 -2.04 4.49 11.44
CA VAL A 291 -2.15 3.80 12.73
C VAL A 291 -1.17 4.45 13.72
N LEU A 292 -1.70 5.08 14.76
CA LEU A 292 -0.91 5.57 15.89
C LEU A 292 -0.77 4.44 16.91
N LEU A 293 0.46 4.21 17.36
CA LEU A 293 0.83 3.23 18.37
C LEU A 293 1.38 3.96 19.60
N GLU A 294 1.00 3.49 20.77
CA GLU A 294 1.57 3.93 22.04
C GLU A 294 2.21 2.74 22.73
N PHE A 295 3.52 2.85 22.97
CA PHE A 295 4.31 1.85 23.68
C PHE A 295 4.63 2.28 25.10
N GLN A 296 4.47 1.36 26.02
CA GLN A 296 4.96 1.45 27.39
C GLN A 296 5.72 0.16 27.70
N PRO A 297 6.81 0.22 28.48
CA PRO A 297 7.50 -0.97 28.93
C PRO A 297 6.52 -1.98 29.56
N ASP A 298 6.73 -3.24 29.32
CA ASP A 298 5.93 -4.36 29.84
C ASP A 298 4.44 -4.35 29.52
N LYS A 299 3.98 -3.50 28.58
CA LYS A 299 2.60 -3.47 28.12
C LYS A 299 2.48 -3.80 26.65
N ARG A 300 1.35 -4.36 26.28
CA ARG A 300 0.97 -4.52 24.88
C ARG A 300 0.79 -3.14 24.25
N ALA A 301 1.22 -2.97 23.00
CA ALA A 301 1.04 -1.74 22.27
C ALA A 301 -0.46 -1.36 22.17
N SER A 302 -0.78 -0.11 22.47
CA SER A 302 -2.10 0.46 22.24
C SER A 302 -2.19 0.94 20.78
N LEU A 303 -3.31 0.66 20.11
CA LEU A 303 -3.56 0.93 18.70
C LEU A 303 -4.68 1.94 18.55
N LYS A 304 -4.41 3.08 17.91
CA LYS A 304 -5.41 4.10 17.58
C LYS A 304 -5.37 4.38 16.08
N PRO A 305 -6.29 3.81 15.27
CA PRO A 305 -6.41 4.22 13.88
C PRO A 305 -6.93 5.66 13.80
N ILE A 306 -6.26 6.49 12.99
CA ILE A 306 -6.64 7.87 12.73
C ILE A 306 -7.10 7.95 11.29
N GLU A 307 -8.33 8.39 11.08
CA GLU A 307 -8.95 8.51 9.76
C GLU A 307 -8.31 9.64 8.95
N LEU A 308 -8.07 9.37 7.66
CA LEU A 308 -7.61 10.34 6.69
C LEU A 308 -8.82 10.88 5.90
N HIS A 309 -8.86 12.19 5.73
CA HIS A 309 -9.99 12.89 5.12
C HIS A 309 -9.66 13.54 3.78
N LYS A 310 -8.38 13.51 3.38
CA LYS A 310 -7.92 14.09 2.11
C LYS A 310 -8.05 13.09 0.97
N GLY A 311 -8.18 13.66 -0.24
CA GLY A 311 -8.43 12.92 -1.46
C GLY A 311 -9.90 12.82 -1.83
N LEU A 312 -10.18 12.69 -3.13
CA LEU A 312 -11.52 12.54 -3.65
C LEU A 312 -12.01 11.10 -3.46
N PRO A 313 -13.23 10.89 -2.93
CA PRO A 313 -13.79 9.55 -2.79
C PRO A 313 -14.07 8.94 -4.16
N LEU A 314 -13.79 7.64 -4.29
CA LEU A 314 -14.13 6.86 -5.48
C LEU A 314 -15.57 6.36 -5.38
N LYS A 315 -16.35 6.53 -6.45
CA LYS A 315 -17.75 6.11 -6.52
C LYS A 315 -18.00 5.23 -7.75
N ARG A 316 -18.55 4.05 -7.53
CA ARG A 316 -19.17 3.23 -8.58
C ARG A 316 -20.63 3.58 -8.68
N VAL A 317 -21.07 4.06 -9.82
CA VAL A 317 -22.44 4.54 -10.05
C VAL A 317 -23.04 3.78 -11.21
N ARG A 318 -24.22 3.21 -11.02
CA ARG A 318 -24.99 2.54 -12.04
C ARG A 318 -26.31 3.28 -12.22
N SER A 319 -26.56 3.81 -13.42
CA SER A 319 -27.73 4.64 -13.75
C SER A 319 -28.55 4.03 -14.89
N GLN A 320 -29.86 4.30 -14.89
CA GLN A 320 -30.78 3.93 -15.97
C GLN A 320 -30.84 5.06 -17.01
N GLY A 321 -29.88 4.99 -17.96
CA GLY A 321 -29.76 6.00 -19.01
C GLY A 321 -28.96 7.25 -18.61
N VAL A 322 -28.76 8.11 -19.60
CA VAL A 322 -27.92 9.32 -19.50
C VAL A 322 -28.54 10.39 -18.59
N SER A 323 -29.87 10.53 -18.60
CA SER A 323 -30.56 11.58 -17.82
C SER A 323 -30.36 11.41 -16.31
N GLU A 324 -30.54 10.20 -15.81
CA GLU A 324 -30.33 9.86 -14.41
C GLU A 324 -28.85 10.04 -14.01
N ALA A 325 -27.93 9.60 -14.88
CA ALA A 325 -26.51 9.82 -14.68
C ALA A 325 -26.16 11.30 -14.51
N LEU A 326 -26.69 12.17 -15.38
CA LEU A 326 -26.46 13.62 -15.31
C LEU A 326 -27.02 14.26 -14.04
N GLU A 327 -28.17 13.82 -13.54
CA GLU A 327 -28.72 14.30 -12.28
C GLU A 327 -27.83 13.91 -11.10
N TRP A 328 -27.41 12.64 -11.03
CA TRP A 328 -26.53 12.17 -9.99
C TRP A 328 -25.19 12.91 -9.99
N LEU A 329 -24.55 13.07 -11.16
CA LEU A 329 -23.27 13.76 -11.30
C LEU A 329 -23.33 15.23 -10.85
N LYS A 330 -24.42 15.95 -11.12
CA LYS A 330 -24.62 17.32 -10.65
C LYS A 330 -24.75 17.42 -9.12
N GLN A 331 -25.31 16.39 -8.49
CA GLN A 331 -25.49 16.36 -7.03
C GLN A 331 -24.22 15.92 -6.29
N ASN A 332 -23.24 15.32 -6.97
CA ASN A 332 -22.03 14.77 -6.38
C ASN A 332 -20.77 15.29 -7.10
N PRO A 333 -20.47 16.58 -7.03
CA PRO A 333 -19.38 17.19 -7.84
C PRO A 333 -17.98 16.78 -7.37
N ASP A 334 -17.81 16.44 -6.08
CA ASP A 334 -16.50 16.24 -5.43
C ASP A 334 -16.18 14.76 -5.25
N CYS A 335 -16.11 13.99 -6.35
CA CYS A 335 -15.73 12.58 -6.33
C CYS A 335 -15.13 12.16 -7.69
N LEU A 336 -14.47 10.99 -7.69
CA LEU A 336 -14.06 10.32 -8.92
C LEU A 336 -15.00 9.16 -9.19
N VAL A 337 -15.45 9.03 -10.46
CA VAL A 337 -16.59 8.17 -10.81
C VAL A 337 -16.24 7.14 -11.87
N GLU A 338 -16.53 5.89 -11.59
CA GLU A 338 -16.75 4.82 -12.57
C GLU A 338 -18.26 4.74 -12.82
N LEU A 339 -18.69 5.17 -14.02
CA LEU A 339 -20.08 5.34 -14.35
C LEU A 339 -20.55 4.22 -15.28
N THR A 340 -21.41 3.33 -14.78
CA THR A 340 -22.11 2.33 -15.58
C THR A 340 -23.46 2.89 -16.01
N ILE A 341 -23.71 2.94 -17.32
CA ILE A 341 -24.99 3.42 -17.89
C ILE A 341 -25.70 2.26 -18.54
N VAL A 342 -26.83 1.88 -17.96
CA VAL A 342 -27.74 0.88 -18.54
C VAL A 342 -28.54 1.55 -19.67
N THR A 343 -28.45 0.99 -20.87
CA THR A 343 -29.05 1.60 -22.07
C THR A 343 -29.46 0.54 -23.05
N ASP A 344 -30.46 0.85 -23.87
CA ASP A 344 -30.94 0.03 -25.00
C ASP A 344 -30.23 0.37 -26.32
N ALA A 345 -29.47 1.46 -26.36
CA ALA A 345 -28.73 1.94 -27.52
C ALA A 345 -27.30 2.37 -27.11
N TYR A 346 -26.36 2.35 -28.04
CA TYR A 346 -25.00 2.81 -27.80
C TYR A 346 -24.95 4.30 -27.45
N LEU A 347 -24.12 4.64 -26.45
CA LEU A 347 -23.85 6.02 -26.11
C LEU A 347 -23.20 6.75 -27.29
N ASN A 348 -23.86 7.75 -27.81
CA ASN A 348 -23.34 8.57 -28.88
C ASN A 348 -22.29 9.57 -28.39
N ALA A 349 -21.56 10.20 -29.32
CA ALA A 349 -20.50 11.15 -28.99
C ALA A 349 -21.01 12.39 -28.25
N SER A 350 -22.26 12.82 -28.51
CA SER A 350 -22.89 13.95 -27.80
C SER A 350 -23.18 13.65 -26.34
N ASP A 351 -23.67 12.44 -26.03
CA ASP A 351 -23.94 12.01 -24.66
C ASP A 351 -22.64 11.92 -23.84
N ARG A 352 -21.61 11.30 -24.42
CA ARG A 352 -20.27 11.25 -23.77
C ARG A 352 -19.71 12.63 -23.50
N LYS A 353 -19.83 13.53 -24.47
CA LYS A 353 -19.38 14.92 -24.33
C LYS A 353 -20.14 15.65 -23.22
N LEU A 354 -21.45 15.48 -23.16
CA LEU A 354 -22.31 16.10 -22.15
C LEU A 354 -21.98 15.60 -20.73
N LEU A 355 -21.79 14.30 -20.56
CA LEU A 355 -21.39 13.69 -19.30
C LEU A 355 -20.05 14.26 -18.82
N ASN A 356 -19.02 14.27 -19.67
CA ASN A 356 -17.68 14.78 -19.33
C ASN A 356 -17.68 16.31 -19.10
N GLN A 357 -18.55 17.06 -19.74
CA GLN A 357 -18.71 18.50 -19.46
C GLN A 357 -19.43 18.75 -18.12
N THR A 358 -20.31 17.84 -17.72
CA THR A 358 -21.06 17.97 -16.46
C THR A 358 -20.20 17.64 -15.25
N HIS A 359 -19.26 16.69 -15.37
CA HIS A 359 -18.45 16.24 -14.25
C HIS A 359 -17.02 15.87 -14.68
N GLN A 360 -16.01 16.56 -14.15
CA GLN A 360 -14.61 16.37 -14.52
C GLN A 360 -13.97 15.15 -13.88
N GLY A 361 -14.59 14.60 -12.86
CA GLY A 361 -14.12 13.41 -12.13
C GLY A 361 -14.59 12.08 -12.71
N ILE A 362 -15.19 12.05 -13.90
CA ILE A 362 -15.51 10.79 -14.58
C ILE A 362 -14.21 10.15 -15.08
N ILE A 363 -13.85 9.02 -14.49
CA ILE A 363 -12.67 8.25 -14.89
C ILE A 363 -13.01 7.29 -16.01
N GLN A 364 -14.15 6.60 -15.89
CA GLN A 364 -14.59 5.62 -16.86
C GLN A 364 -16.09 5.65 -17.07
N ILE A 365 -16.55 5.47 -18.33
CA ILE A 365 -17.95 5.27 -18.68
C ILE A 365 -18.10 3.89 -19.27
N ILE A 366 -18.89 3.05 -18.60
CA ILE A 366 -19.16 1.65 -18.98
C ILE A 366 -20.60 1.56 -19.49
N PRO A 367 -20.84 1.39 -20.80
CA PRO A 367 -22.19 1.12 -21.31
C PRO A 367 -22.57 -0.33 -20.99
N GLU A 368 -23.70 -0.52 -20.32
CA GLU A 368 -24.32 -1.83 -20.07
C GLU A 368 -25.57 -1.94 -20.92
N MET A 369 -25.52 -2.79 -21.94
CA MET A 369 -26.65 -3.00 -22.81
C MET A 369 -27.74 -3.83 -22.12
N LEU A 370 -29.00 -3.36 -22.16
CA LEU A 370 -30.12 -4.16 -21.75
C LEU A 370 -30.16 -5.38 -22.68
N GLN A 371 -29.87 -6.55 -22.13
CA GLN A 371 -29.98 -7.80 -22.88
C GLN A 371 -31.46 -8.01 -23.23
N GLY A 372 -31.76 -8.15 -24.52
CA GLY A 372 -33.06 -8.65 -24.95
C GLY A 372 -33.27 -10.02 -24.33
N THR A 373 -34.41 -10.25 -23.70
CA THR A 373 -34.85 -11.59 -23.33
C THR A 373 -35.16 -12.37 -24.64
N ASP A 374 -34.77 -13.64 -24.66
CA ASP A 374 -35.26 -14.54 -25.71
C ASP A 374 -36.79 -14.65 -25.63
N SER A 375 -37.41 -15.31 -26.67
CA SER A 375 -38.84 -15.50 -26.73
C SER A 375 -39.45 -16.24 -25.52
N ASP A 376 -38.62 -16.77 -24.63
CA ASP A 376 -38.99 -17.54 -23.44
C ASP A 376 -38.70 -16.78 -22.12
N GLY A 377 -38.26 -15.52 -22.19
CA GLY A 377 -38.05 -14.66 -21.00
C GLY A 377 -36.76 -14.92 -20.20
N ASN A 378 -35.82 -15.73 -20.72
CA ASN A 378 -34.55 -15.97 -20.10
C ASN A 378 -33.50 -14.94 -20.56
N PRO A 379 -32.60 -14.45 -19.68
CA PRO A 379 -31.50 -13.61 -20.10
C PRO A 379 -30.58 -14.38 -21.06
N GLN A 380 -30.34 -13.83 -22.26
CA GLN A 380 -29.37 -14.39 -23.19
C GLN A 380 -27.97 -14.36 -22.51
N THR A 381 -27.56 -15.50 -21.99
CA THR A 381 -26.15 -15.71 -21.66
C THR A 381 -25.41 -15.83 -23.00
N THR A 382 -24.57 -14.87 -23.32
CA THR A 382 -23.60 -14.96 -24.41
C THR A 382 -22.66 -16.13 -24.10
N ASN A 383 -23.01 -17.32 -24.49
CA ASN A 383 -22.10 -18.46 -24.51
C ASN A 383 -20.99 -18.14 -25.51
N ILE A 384 -19.82 -17.71 -25.01
CA ILE A 384 -18.63 -17.58 -25.83
C ILE A 384 -18.29 -18.97 -26.35
N ASN A 385 -18.55 -19.18 -27.65
CA ASN A 385 -18.26 -20.46 -28.29
C ASN A 385 -16.75 -20.54 -28.58
N LEU A 386 -16.00 -21.16 -27.66
CA LEU A 386 -14.56 -21.34 -27.76
C LEU A 386 -14.11 -22.19 -28.97
N SER A 387 -15.02 -22.78 -29.73
CA SER A 387 -14.70 -23.47 -31.01
C SER A 387 -14.57 -22.52 -32.21
N LYS A 388 -14.84 -21.21 -32.01
CA LYS A 388 -14.64 -20.18 -33.05
C LYS A 388 -13.16 -19.87 -33.23
N GLY A 389 -12.81 -19.43 -34.44
CA GLY A 389 -11.46 -18.96 -34.71
C GLY A 389 -11.08 -17.74 -33.85
N ILE A 390 -9.81 -17.61 -33.55
CA ILE A 390 -9.28 -16.53 -32.66
C ILE A 390 -9.63 -15.12 -33.15
N GLU A 391 -9.79 -14.93 -34.45
CA GLU A 391 -10.22 -13.68 -35.08
C GLU A 391 -11.67 -13.34 -34.76
N GLU A 392 -12.55 -14.34 -34.80
CA GLU A 392 -13.95 -14.17 -34.44
C GLU A 392 -14.13 -13.94 -32.95
N LEU A 393 -13.37 -14.67 -32.13
CA LEU A 393 -13.34 -14.47 -30.68
C LEU A 393 -12.87 -13.07 -30.33
N PHE A 394 -11.83 -12.55 -30.98
CA PHE A 394 -11.39 -11.19 -30.80
C PHE A 394 -12.44 -10.15 -31.19
N ALA A 395 -13.10 -10.35 -32.32
CA ALA A 395 -14.17 -9.46 -32.79
C ALA A 395 -15.33 -9.40 -31.79
N GLU A 396 -15.76 -10.58 -31.30
CA GLU A 396 -16.81 -10.68 -30.28
C GLU A 396 -16.40 -10.06 -28.94
N TYR A 397 -15.18 -10.35 -28.49
CA TYR A 397 -14.61 -9.74 -27.27
C TYR A 397 -14.52 -8.21 -27.38
N PHE A 398 -13.99 -7.72 -28.51
CA PHE A 398 -13.88 -6.28 -28.76
C PHE A 398 -15.26 -5.62 -28.80
N GLN A 399 -16.22 -6.23 -29.50
CA GLN A 399 -17.60 -5.76 -29.56
C GLN A 399 -18.26 -5.79 -28.18
N HIS A 400 -18.03 -6.82 -27.40
CA HIS A 400 -18.54 -6.93 -26.03
C HIS A 400 -17.91 -5.87 -25.10
N THR A 401 -16.60 -5.64 -25.23
CA THR A 401 -15.84 -4.75 -24.32
C THR A 401 -15.96 -3.27 -24.73
N LYS A 402 -16.01 -2.98 -26.04
CA LYS A 402 -16.01 -1.60 -26.57
C LYS A 402 -17.38 -1.16 -27.10
N GLY A 403 -18.35 -2.08 -27.18
CA GLY A 403 -19.70 -1.80 -27.65
C GLY A 403 -19.83 -1.59 -29.17
N LEU A 404 -18.73 -1.74 -29.93
CA LEU A 404 -18.68 -1.59 -31.40
C LEU A 404 -17.82 -2.71 -31.96
N PRO A 405 -18.13 -3.21 -33.19
CA PRO A 405 -17.24 -4.15 -33.87
C PRO A 405 -15.90 -3.46 -34.14
N PRO A 406 -14.80 -4.23 -34.14
CA PRO A 406 -13.48 -3.67 -34.49
C PRO A 406 -13.53 -3.19 -35.96
N ASP A 407 -12.89 -2.03 -36.19
CA ASP A 407 -12.75 -1.56 -37.57
C ASP A 407 -11.79 -2.47 -38.38
N PRO A 408 -11.85 -2.40 -39.72
CA PRO A 408 -11.04 -3.26 -40.58
C PRO A 408 -9.51 -3.10 -40.33
N SER A 409 -9.04 -1.88 -40.04
CA SER A 409 -7.61 -1.63 -39.79
C SER A 409 -7.15 -2.27 -38.50
N LEU A 410 -7.99 -2.27 -37.45
CA LEU A 410 -7.71 -2.93 -36.19
C LEU A 410 -7.68 -4.46 -36.35
N MET A 411 -8.58 -5.01 -37.18
CA MET A 411 -8.58 -6.44 -37.50
C MET A 411 -7.35 -6.87 -38.29
N GLU A 412 -6.87 -6.04 -39.20
CA GLU A 412 -5.60 -6.30 -39.94
C GLU A 412 -4.41 -6.28 -38.97
N LEU A 413 -4.32 -5.28 -38.08
CA LEU A 413 -3.27 -5.20 -37.08
C LEU A 413 -3.28 -6.41 -36.14
N PHE A 414 -4.46 -6.84 -35.70
CA PHE A 414 -4.62 -8.03 -34.87
C PHE A 414 -4.11 -9.30 -35.56
N LYS A 415 -4.45 -9.48 -36.86
CA LYS A 415 -3.95 -10.60 -37.67
C LYS A 415 -2.43 -10.58 -37.81
N GLU A 416 -1.86 -9.41 -38.03
CA GLU A 416 -0.40 -9.23 -38.13
C GLU A 416 0.31 -9.60 -36.82
N VAL A 417 -0.21 -9.15 -35.67
CA VAL A 417 0.33 -9.49 -34.35
C VAL A 417 0.27 -11.00 -34.06
N ILE A 418 -0.82 -11.68 -34.45
CA ILE A 418 -0.95 -13.13 -34.24
C ILE A 418 -0.03 -13.91 -35.20
N ALA A 419 0.09 -13.47 -36.45
CA ALA A 419 0.98 -14.10 -37.41
C ALA A 419 2.46 -14.04 -36.95
N ASN A 420 2.88 -12.92 -36.38
CA ASN A 420 4.23 -12.73 -35.84
C ASN A 420 4.51 -13.50 -34.54
N LYS A 421 3.47 -14.00 -33.84
CA LYS A 421 3.63 -14.84 -32.63
C LYS A 421 3.85 -16.33 -32.90
N LYS A 422 3.80 -16.78 -34.16
CA LYS A 422 4.04 -18.19 -34.53
C LYS A 422 5.55 -18.55 -34.65
N ASP A 423 6.45 -17.59 -34.42
CA ASP A 423 7.90 -17.78 -34.53
C ASP A 423 8.63 -17.73 -33.16
N PHE A 424 7.89 -17.98 -32.05
CA PHE A 424 8.49 -18.17 -30.71
C PHE A 424 8.06 -19.47 -30.07
#